data_991362b3665c3927fc9cbeb32f0c376a
#
_entry.id   991362b3665c3927fc9cbeb32f0c376a
#
_cell.length_a   1.000
_cell.length_b   1.000
_cell.length_c   1.000
_cell.angle_alpha   90.00
_cell.angle_beta   90.00
_cell.angle_gamma   90.00
#
_symmetry.space_group_name_H-M   'P 1'
#
loop_
_entity.id
_entity.type
_entity.pdbx_description
1 polymer ?
#
loop_
_entity_poly.entity_id
_entity_poly.type
_entity_poly.pdbx_seq_one_letter_code
_entity_poly.pdbx_strand_id
1 'polypeptide(L)'
;MSRVIDLNNVTVVRDQRPILNNIDWQVEDDQRWVIVGPNGAGKTTLLRVAAAQIHPTHGQATVLGARLGEINVFELRTRIGFASSAQAAHIPNSETVLNSVMTASYAVTGRWNESYDDIDERRARRVLNEWHLENFADRAFGTLSDGERKRTQIARAVMPDPELLLLDEPVASLDLAAREQTINIIGQYASAPMAPAMVMVTHHLEEIPAGFTHALLIRGGEIFAAGEIHSTLTSDKISEAFGFGLHVEYVEGRFRARAK
;
A
#
# COMPACT_ATOMS: atom_id res chain seq x y z
N MET A 1 -13.10 -15.62 -7.98
CA MET A 1 -11.76 -15.02 -7.78
C MET A 1 -11.32 -14.47 -9.11
N SER A 2 -11.06 -13.20 -9.16
CA SER A 2 -10.52 -12.52 -10.34
C SER A 2 -9.13 -11.98 -10.04
N ARG A 3 -8.23 -12.04 -11.03
CA ARG A 3 -6.89 -11.48 -10.86
C ARG A 3 -6.94 -9.97 -10.88
N VAL A 4 -6.45 -9.36 -9.82
CA VAL A 4 -6.32 -7.90 -9.70
C VAL A 4 -4.92 -7.41 -10.09
N ILE A 5 -3.89 -8.27 -9.97
CA ILE A 5 -2.53 -8.02 -10.48
C ILE A 5 -2.07 -9.29 -11.21
N ASP A 6 -1.55 -9.13 -12.41
CA ASP A 6 -0.93 -10.20 -13.19
C ASP A 6 0.31 -9.64 -13.90
N LEU A 7 1.48 -9.94 -13.35
CA LEU A 7 2.78 -9.55 -13.87
C LEU A 7 3.47 -10.76 -14.50
N ASN A 8 3.88 -10.63 -15.75
CA ASN A 8 4.53 -11.71 -16.52
C ASN A 8 5.88 -11.21 -17.05
N ASN A 9 6.98 -11.78 -16.56
CA ASN A 9 8.37 -11.45 -16.89
C ASN A 9 8.65 -9.94 -16.81
N VAL A 10 8.09 -9.25 -15.82
CA VAL A 10 8.20 -7.80 -15.69
C VAL A 10 9.62 -7.41 -15.28
N THR A 11 10.24 -6.57 -16.10
CA THR A 11 11.54 -5.96 -15.84
C THR A 11 11.41 -4.44 -15.88
N VAL A 12 12.00 -3.76 -14.90
CA VAL A 12 12.09 -2.29 -14.85
C VAL A 12 13.56 -1.89 -14.79
N VAL A 13 14.02 -1.16 -15.80
CA VAL A 13 15.39 -0.63 -15.88
C VAL A 13 15.36 0.88 -15.62
N ARG A 14 16.28 1.36 -14.77
CA ARG A 14 16.49 2.77 -14.51
C ARG A 14 17.99 3.05 -14.48
N ASP A 15 18.42 4.09 -15.16
CA ASP A 15 19.84 4.46 -15.26
C ASP A 15 20.74 3.26 -15.65
N GLN A 16 20.29 2.48 -16.65
CA GLN A 16 20.93 1.26 -17.17
C GLN A 16 21.07 0.12 -16.13
N ARG A 17 20.39 0.20 -15.00
CA ARG A 17 20.39 -0.85 -13.97
C ARG A 17 18.99 -1.45 -13.82
N PRO A 18 18.85 -2.77 -13.82
CA PRO A 18 17.57 -3.40 -13.51
C PRO A 18 17.24 -3.17 -12.02
N ILE A 19 16.11 -2.53 -11.77
CA ILE A 19 15.55 -2.38 -10.42
C ILE A 19 14.61 -3.56 -10.12
N LEU A 20 13.88 -4.03 -11.14
CA LEU A 20 13.12 -5.28 -11.11
C LEU A 20 13.59 -6.13 -12.29
N ASN A 21 13.73 -7.43 -12.07
CA ASN A 21 14.23 -8.36 -13.06
C ASN A 21 13.36 -9.62 -13.09
N ASN A 22 12.70 -9.87 -14.24
CA ASN A 22 11.86 -11.05 -14.51
C ASN A 22 10.85 -11.35 -13.38
N ILE A 23 10.04 -10.37 -13.01
CA ILE A 23 9.01 -10.54 -11.99
C ILE A 23 7.78 -11.24 -12.58
N ASP A 24 7.45 -12.41 -12.05
CA ASP A 24 6.19 -13.13 -12.26
C ASP A 24 5.41 -13.13 -10.95
N TRP A 25 4.28 -12.42 -10.92
CA TRP A 25 3.48 -12.27 -9.71
C TRP A 25 2.00 -12.09 -10.00
N GLN A 26 1.17 -12.82 -9.26
CA GLN A 26 -0.28 -12.79 -9.41
C GLN A 26 -0.95 -12.54 -8.05
N VAL A 27 -1.99 -11.71 -8.05
CA VAL A 27 -2.81 -11.39 -6.88
C VAL A 27 -4.27 -11.55 -7.26
N GLU A 28 -5.03 -12.30 -6.46
CA GLU A 28 -6.48 -12.45 -6.59
C GLU A 28 -7.22 -11.42 -5.72
N ASP A 29 -8.49 -11.18 -6.03
CA ASP A 29 -9.33 -10.14 -5.43
C ASP A 29 -9.60 -10.33 -3.93
N ASP A 30 -9.48 -11.56 -3.41
CA ASP A 30 -9.67 -11.90 -2.00
C ASP A 30 -8.35 -11.97 -1.21
N GLN A 31 -7.21 -11.62 -1.80
CA GLN A 31 -5.90 -11.73 -1.17
C GLN A 31 -5.40 -10.40 -0.59
N ARG A 32 -4.68 -10.50 0.54
CA ARG A 32 -3.96 -9.39 1.18
C ARG A 32 -2.50 -9.78 1.28
N TRP A 33 -1.67 -9.05 0.55
CA TRP A 33 -0.26 -9.33 0.39
C TRP A 33 0.62 -8.36 1.16
N VAL A 34 1.66 -8.87 1.78
CA VAL A 34 2.78 -8.05 2.26
C VAL A 34 4.03 -8.32 1.43
N ILE A 35 4.68 -7.26 0.96
CA ILE A 35 5.97 -7.31 0.27
C ILE A 35 7.05 -6.94 1.28
N VAL A 36 7.99 -7.87 1.52
CA VAL A 36 9.08 -7.72 2.48
C VAL A 36 10.42 -7.93 1.78
N GLY A 37 11.46 -7.25 2.22
CA GLY A 37 12.82 -7.41 1.70
C GLY A 37 13.73 -6.26 2.11
N PRO A 38 15.05 -6.38 1.88
CA PRO A 38 16.03 -5.36 2.21
C PRO A 38 15.74 -4.01 1.55
N ASN A 39 16.34 -2.95 2.09
CA ASN A 39 16.30 -1.65 1.45
C ASN A 39 16.98 -1.71 0.06
N GLY A 40 16.38 -1.04 -0.92
CA GLY A 40 16.87 -1.08 -2.31
C GLY A 40 16.50 -2.35 -3.10
N ALA A 41 15.77 -3.31 -2.52
CA ALA A 41 15.39 -4.56 -3.19
C ALA A 41 14.35 -4.41 -4.32
N GLY A 42 13.75 -3.21 -4.51
CA GLY A 42 12.76 -2.96 -5.57
C GLY A 42 11.30 -2.92 -5.10
N LYS A 43 11.01 -3.05 -3.79
CA LYS A 43 9.64 -3.10 -3.22
C LYS A 43 8.73 -1.96 -3.70
N THR A 44 9.13 -0.72 -3.47
CA THR A 44 8.39 0.47 -3.91
C THR A 44 8.23 0.52 -5.44
N THR A 45 9.23 0.07 -6.20
CA THR A 45 9.13 0.01 -7.67
C THR A 45 8.08 -1.01 -8.10
N LEU A 46 8.05 -2.19 -7.49
CA LEU A 46 7.04 -3.21 -7.75
C LEU A 46 5.64 -2.68 -7.44
N LEU A 47 5.48 -2.03 -6.27
CA LEU A 47 4.21 -1.43 -5.88
C LEU A 47 3.77 -0.32 -6.86
N ARG A 48 4.71 0.48 -7.38
CA ARG A 48 4.42 1.54 -8.37
C ARG A 48 4.05 0.98 -9.74
N VAL A 49 4.55 -0.19 -10.13
CA VAL A 49 4.06 -0.91 -11.31
C VAL A 49 2.61 -1.34 -11.09
N ALA A 50 2.30 -1.95 -9.94
CA ALA A 50 0.93 -2.34 -9.58
C ALA A 50 -0.03 -1.12 -9.48
N ALA A 51 0.48 0.06 -9.10
CA ALA A 51 -0.26 1.33 -9.08
C ALA A 51 -0.42 1.98 -10.46
N ALA A 52 0.01 1.33 -11.53
CA ALA A 52 0.05 1.88 -12.89
C ALA A 52 0.81 3.24 -12.99
N GLN A 53 1.77 3.49 -12.09
CA GLN A 53 2.60 4.70 -12.09
C GLN A 53 3.89 4.54 -12.90
N ILE A 54 4.36 3.31 -13.05
CA ILE A 54 5.55 2.95 -13.83
C ILE A 54 5.15 1.87 -14.82
N HIS A 55 5.53 2.07 -16.09
CA HIS A 55 5.42 1.03 -17.10
C HIS A 55 6.65 0.10 -17.04
N PRO A 56 6.47 -1.21 -17.21
CA PRO A 56 7.59 -2.13 -17.39
C PRO A 56 8.46 -1.73 -18.58
N THR A 57 9.77 -1.94 -18.45
CA THR A 57 10.71 -1.82 -19.60
C THR A 57 10.56 -3.04 -20.51
N HIS A 58 10.35 -4.23 -19.91
CA HIS A 58 10.06 -5.49 -20.59
C HIS A 58 9.01 -6.27 -19.82
N GLY A 59 8.39 -7.25 -20.50
CA GLY A 59 7.32 -8.08 -19.92
C GLY A 59 5.94 -7.42 -20.02
N GLN A 60 4.98 -7.97 -19.33
CA GLN A 60 3.58 -7.53 -19.37
C GLN A 60 3.05 -7.35 -17.94
N ALA A 61 2.36 -6.24 -17.72
CA ALA A 61 1.66 -5.97 -16.46
C ALA A 61 0.18 -5.71 -16.76
N THR A 62 -0.68 -6.48 -16.13
CA THR A 62 -2.13 -6.32 -16.17
C THR A 62 -2.60 -6.03 -14.74
N VAL A 63 -3.36 -4.96 -14.55
CA VAL A 63 -3.91 -4.54 -13.27
C VAL A 63 -5.40 -4.31 -13.42
N LEU A 64 -6.22 -4.92 -12.56
CA LEU A 64 -7.69 -4.89 -12.61
C LEU A 64 -8.24 -5.21 -14.01
N GLY A 65 -7.62 -6.22 -14.68
CA GLY A 65 -7.96 -6.65 -16.03
C GLY A 65 -7.49 -5.74 -17.16
N ALA A 66 -6.81 -4.65 -16.83
CA ALA A 66 -6.36 -3.64 -17.79
C ALA A 66 -4.83 -3.78 -18.03
N ARG A 67 -4.42 -4.00 -19.29
CA ARG A 67 -3.01 -4.12 -19.64
C ARG A 67 -2.35 -2.75 -19.73
N LEU A 68 -1.28 -2.55 -18.97
CA LEU A 68 -0.53 -1.30 -18.98
C LEU A 68 0.11 -1.07 -20.37
N GLY A 69 -0.08 0.14 -20.90
CA GLY A 69 0.37 0.52 -22.25
C GLY A 69 -0.74 0.45 -23.31
N GLU A 70 -1.85 -0.24 -23.06
CA GLU A 70 -2.97 -0.36 -24.01
C GLU A 70 -4.21 0.44 -23.61
N ILE A 71 -4.22 1.01 -22.39
CA ILE A 71 -5.37 1.70 -21.82
C ILE A 71 -5.03 3.11 -21.31
N ASN A 72 -6.09 3.89 -21.06
CA ASN A 72 -5.97 5.15 -20.34
C ASN A 72 -5.68 4.88 -18.85
N VAL A 73 -4.43 5.07 -18.43
CA VAL A 73 -4.01 4.84 -17.04
C VAL A 73 -4.71 5.76 -16.02
N PHE A 74 -5.25 6.90 -16.45
CA PHE A 74 -5.98 7.80 -15.54
C PHE A 74 -7.30 7.16 -15.08
N GLU A 75 -8.02 6.47 -15.97
CA GLU A 75 -9.23 5.72 -15.61
C GLU A 75 -8.93 4.53 -14.71
N LEU A 76 -7.83 3.80 -14.97
CA LEU A 76 -7.42 2.70 -14.11
C LEU A 76 -7.07 3.18 -12.70
N ARG A 77 -6.37 4.30 -12.58
CA ARG A 77 -5.93 4.83 -11.28
C ARG A 77 -7.07 5.27 -10.36
N THR A 78 -8.25 5.60 -10.88
CA THR A 78 -9.42 5.89 -10.04
C THR A 78 -9.95 4.66 -9.30
N ARG A 79 -9.62 3.45 -9.78
CA ARG A 79 -9.98 2.17 -9.17
C ARG A 79 -8.90 1.63 -8.23
N ILE A 80 -7.75 2.32 -8.14
CA ILE A 80 -6.59 1.92 -7.33
C ILE A 80 -6.40 2.96 -6.21
N GLY A 81 -6.52 2.54 -4.97
CA GLY A 81 -6.08 3.32 -3.82
C GLY A 81 -4.58 3.18 -3.65
N PHE A 82 -3.86 4.30 -3.61
CA PHE A 82 -2.41 4.28 -3.38
C PHE A 82 -2.02 5.29 -2.32
N ALA A 83 -1.41 4.82 -1.23
CA ALA A 83 -0.88 5.67 -0.17
C ALA A 83 0.63 5.53 -0.07
N SER A 84 1.35 6.64 -0.25
CA SER A 84 2.80 6.72 -0.08
C SER A 84 3.22 8.10 0.43
N SER A 85 4.38 8.16 1.10
CA SER A 85 4.91 9.44 1.58
C SER A 85 5.20 10.44 0.45
N ALA A 86 5.54 9.95 -0.75
CA ALA A 86 5.76 10.78 -1.92
C ALA A 86 4.49 11.49 -2.40
N GLN A 87 3.33 10.82 -2.34
CA GLN A 87 2.04 11.45 -2.68
C GLN A 87 1.60 12.49 -1.65
N ALA A 88 1.88 12.24 -0.37
CA ALA A 88 1.53 13.18 0.70
C ALA A 88 2.20 14.54 0.54
N ALA A 89 3.40 14.59 -0.02
CA ALA A 89 4.12 15.84 -0.27
C ALA A 89 3.39 16.80 -1.23
N HIS A 90 2.41 16.31 -1.98
CA HIS A 90 1.60 17.13 -2.89
C HIS A 90 0.32 17.68 -2.25
N ILE A 91 -0.03 17.27 -1.02
CA ILE A 91 -1.19 17.81 -0.30
C ILE A 91 -0.81 19.18 0.26
N PRO A 92 -1.54 20.27 -0.04
CA PRO A 92 -1.25 21.58 0.52
C PRO A 92 -1.34 21.56 2.04
N ASN A 93 -0.37 22.14 2.74
CA ASN A 93 -0.35 22.19 4.20
C ASN A 93 -1.54 22.96 4.80
N SER A 94 -2.11 23.90 4.05
CA SER A 94 -3.27 24.71 4.46
C SER A 94 -4.62 24.02 4.22
N GLU A 95 -4.63 22.89 3.46
CA GLU A 95 -5.87 22.18 3.16
C GLU A 95 -6.40 21.47 4.41
N THR A 96 -7.73 21.46 4.61
CA THR A 96 -8.33 20.74 5.73
C THR A 96 -8.24 19.23 5.52
N VAL A 97 -8.25 18.47 6.59
CA VAL A 97 -8.26 16.99 6.53
C VAL A 97 -9.49 16.51 5.77
N LEU A 98 -10.66 17.08 6.03
CA LEU A 98 -11.89 16.73 5.30
C LEU A 98 -11.76 16.97 3.79
N ASN A 99 -11.35 18.16 3.38
CA ASN A 99 -11.14 18.47 1.98
C ASN A 99 -10.05 17.59 1.36
N SER A 100 -8.96 17.36 2.08
CA SER A 100 -7.89 16.47 1.64
C SER A 100 -8.41 15.07 1.30
N VAL A 101 -9.33 14.50 2.10
CA VAL A 101 -9.92 13.18 1.85
C VAL A 101 -10.97 13.27 0.73
N MET A 102 -11.85 14.25 0.77
CA MET A 102 -12.94 14.42 -0.20
C MET A 102 -12.44 14.58 -1.63
N THR A 103 -11.39 15.38 -1.84
CA THR A 103 -10.79 15.64 -3.16
C THR A 103 -10.17 14.38 -3.81
N ALA A 104 -9.90 13.33 -3.03
CA ALA A 104 -9.36 12.08 -3.54
C ALA A 104 -10.32 11.34 -4.49
N SER A 105 -11.65 11.51 -4.35
CA SER A 105 -12.65 10.96 -5.26
C SER A 105 -12.46 11.41 -6.72
N TYR A 106 -11.84 12.56 -6.90
CA TYR A 106 -11.62 13.18 -8.22
C TYR A 106 -10.13 13.14 -8.63
N ALA A 107 -9.32 12.36 -7.93
CA ALA A 107 -7.88 12.23 -8.15
C ALA A 107 -7.10 13.55 -8.08
N VAL A 108 -7.60 14.56 -7.34
CA VAL A 108 -6.94 15.85 -7.12
C VAL A 108 -6.40 15.96 -5.69
N THR A 109 -5.37 16.81 -5.48
CA THR A 109 -4.66 16.92 -4.21
C THR A 109 -5.08 18.09 -3.33
N GLY A 110 -5.98 18.93 -3.81
CA GLY A 110 -6.52 20.07 -3.05
C GLY A 110 -7.83 20.54 -3.68
N ARG A 111 -8.61 21.31 -2.92
CA ARG A 111 -9.87 21.89 -3.41
C ARG A 111 -9.55 23.10 -4.28
N TRP A 112 -9.99 23.06 -5.55
CA TRP A 112 -9.86 24.17 -6.48
C TRP A 112 -11.23 24.80 -6.72
N ASN A 113 -11.83 24.58 -7.87
CA ASN A 113 -13.13 25.14 -8.25
C ASN A 113 -14.23 24.06 -8.42
N GLU A 114 -13.94 22.81 -8.03
CA GLU A 114 -14.91 21.74 -8.09
C GLU A 114 -16.01 21.96 -7.06
N SER A 115 -17.23 21.68 -7.45
CA SER A 115 -18.36 21.65 -6.54
C SER A 115 -18.52 20.20 -6.04
N TYR A 116 -18.35 20.03 -4.75
CA TYR A 116 -18.60 18.75 -4.06
C TYR A 116 -20.03 18.77 -3.54
N ASP A 117 -20.72 17.66 -3.69
CA ASP A 117 -22.08 17.54 -3.18
C ASP A 117 -22.13 16.98 -1.75
N ASP A 118 -23.32 16.99 -1.16
CA ASP A 118 -23.52 16.46 0.21
C ASP A 118 -23.21 14.96 0.30
N ILE A 119 -23.17 14.23 -0.81
CA ILE A 119 -22.83 12.80 -0.84
C ILE A 119 -21.34 12.62 -0.65
N ASP A 120 -20.53 13.42 -1.34
CA ASP A 120 -19.07 13.41 -1.20
C ASP A 120 -18.65 13.73 0.24
N GLU A 121 -19.25 14.78 0.83
CA GLU A 121 -18.92 15.15 2.21
C GLU A 121 -19.33 14.07 3.21
N ARG A 122 -20.54 13.52 3.11
CA ARG A 122 -20.98 12.42 3.99
C ARG A 122 -20.08 11.21 3.88
N ARG A 123 -19.62 10.88 2.67
CA ARG A 123 -18.69 9.78 2.45
C ARG A 123 -17.32 10.08 3.07
N ALA A 124 -16.77 11.27 2.86
CA ALA A 124 -15.49 11.68 3.44
C ALA A 124 -15.54 11.64 4.97
N ARG A 125 -16.62 12.12 5.60
CA ARG A 125 -16.80 12.04 7.07
C ARG A 125 -16.88 10.60 7.57
N ARG A 126 -17.54 9.69 6.84
CA ARG A 126 -17.55 8.26 7.17
C ARG A 126 -16.14 7.67 7.14
N VAL A 127 -15.38 7.93 6.06
CA VAL A 127 -14.00 7.48 5.93
C VAL A 127 -13.13 8.06 7.06
N LEU A 128 -13.29 9.35 7.39
CA LEU A 128 -12.56 9.96 8.52
C LEU A 128 -12.87 9.27 9.85
N ASN A 129 -14.13 8.90 10.09
CA ASN A 129 -14.52 8.17 11.29
C ASN A 129 -13.88 6.78 11.35
N GLU A 130 -13.90 6.01 10.25
CA GLU A 130 -13.27 4.69 10.13
C GLU A 130 -11.76 4.73 10.38
N TRP A 131 -11.09 5.84 10.01
CA TRP A 131 -9.65 6.04 10.22
C TRP A 131 -9.32 6.85 11.49
N HIS A 132 -10.28 7.05 12.39
CA HIS A 132 -10.15 7.80 13.66
C HIS A 132 -9.61 9.22 13.45
N LEU A 133 -10.13 9.91 12.44
CA LEU A 133 -9.73 11.27 12.04
C LEU A 133 -10.88 12.28 12.12
N GLU A 134 -12.08 11.90 12.55
CA GLU A 134 -13.26 12.75 12.57
C GLU A 134 -13.03 14.06 13.36
N ASN A 135 -12.37 13.97 14.51
CA ASN A 135 -12.05 15.13 15.36
C ASN A 135 -11.01 16.07 14.73
N PHE A 136 -10.41 15.69 13.64
CA PHE A 136 -9.39 16.47 12.91
C PHE A 136 -9.93 17.02 11.59
N ALA A 137 -11.21 16.80 11.25
CA ALA A 137 -11.79 17.12 9.94
C ALA A 137 -11.50 18.55 9.47
N ASP A 138 -11.63 19.53 10.38
CA ASP A 138 -11.44 20.95 10.09
C ASP A 138 -10.01 21.45 10.34
N ARG A 139 -9.09 20.59 10.78
CA ARG A 139 -7.68 20.96 10.98
C ARG A 139 -6.94 21.00 9.66
N ALA A 140 -5.99 21.93 9.55
CA ALA A 140 -5.08 22.00 8.41
C ALA A 140 -4.12 20.78 8.40
N PHE A 141 -3.93 20.14 7.26
CA PHE A 141 -3.08 18.96 7.07
C PHE A 141 -1.65 19.17 7.59
N GLY A 142 -1.10 20.37 7.39
CA GLY A 142 0.23 20.74 7.87
C GLY A 142 0.40 20.76 9.40
N THR A 143 -0.72 20.79 10.17
CA THR A 143 -0.69 20.82 11.65
C THR A 143 -0.85 19.44 12.29
N LEU A 144 -1.01 18.40 11.47
CA LEU A 144 -1.18 17.02 11.94
C LEU A 144 0.15 16.44 12.44
N SER A 145 0.08 15.55 13.42
CA SER A 145 1.17 14.64 13.76
C SER A 145 1.47 13.67 12.61
N ASP A 146 2.62 13.02 12.62
CA ASP A 146 2.99 12.07 11.57
C ASP A 146 2.01 10.89 11.49
N GLY A 147 1.51 10.39 12.63
CA GLY A 147 0.49 9.35 12.66
C GLY A 147 -0.85 9.80 12.05
N GLU A 148 -1.32 11.00 12.38
CA GLU A 148 -2.52 11.59 11.80
C GLU A 148 -2.36 11.82 10.29
N ARG A 149 -1.18 12.30 9.83
CA ARG A 149 -0.86 12.45 8.41
C ARG A 149 -0.89 11.12 7.67
N LYS A 150 -0.27 10.07 8.22
CA LYS A 150 -0.27 8.74 7.62
C LYS A 150 -1.68 8.17 7.50
N ARG A 151 -2.49 8.26 8.56
CA ARG A 151 -3.89 7.83 8.50
C ARG A 151 -4.70 8.65 7.48
N THR A 152 -4.48 9.96 7.38
CA THR A 152 -5.12 10.81 6.36
C THR A 152 -4.75 10.38 4.95
N GLN A 153 -3.50 9.97 4.70
CA GLN A 153 -3.06 9.44 3.40
C GLN A 153 -3.78 8.14 3.04
N ILE A 154 -3.95 7.24 4.02
CA ILE A 154 -4.67 5.99 3.79
C ILE A 154 -6.16 6.29 3.60
N ALA A 155 -6.76 7.16 4.40
CA ALA A 155 -8.14 7.63 4.24
C ALA A 155 -8.39 8.19 2.82
N ARG A 156 -7.44 8.96 2.29
CA ARG A 156 -7.48 9.42 0.88
C ARG A 156 -7.46 8.26 -0.11
N ALA A 157 -6.64 7.24 0.13
CA ALA A 157 -6.51 6.10 -0.76
C ALA A 157 -7.77 5.23 -0.77
N VAL A 158 -8.52 5.16 0.33
CA VAL A 158 -9.77 4.39 0.42
C VAL A 158 -11.02 5.20 0.01
N MET A 159 -10.92 6.53 -0.05
CA MET A 159 -12.06 7.41 -0.39
C MET A 159 -12.73 7.06 -1.73
N PRO A 160 -12.00 6.71 -2.82
CA PRO A 160 -12.62 6.31 -4.10
C PRO A 160 -13.31 4.95 -4.09
N ASP A 161 -13.27 4.16 -2.99
CA ASP A 161 -13.71 2.76 -2.92
C ASP A 161 -12.94 1.85 -3.87
N PRO A 162 -11.64 1.74 -3.67
CA PRO A 162 -10.77 1.10 -4.63
C PRO A 162 -11.00 -0.43 -4.66
N GLU A 163 -10.82 -1.02 -5.83
CA GLU A 163 -10.77 -2.48 -6.01
C GLU A 163 -9.41 -3.07 -5.59
N LEU A 164 -8.38 -2.23 -5.55
CA LEU A 164 -7.02 -2.58 -5.14
C LEU A 164 -6.45 -1.45 -4.28
N LEU A 165 -6.06 -1.77 -3.03
CA LEU A 165 -5.42 -0.83 -2.12
C LEU A 165 -3.93 -1.14 -1.96
N LEU A 166 -3.09 -0.16 -2.26
CA LEU A 166 -1.64 -0.26 -2.23
C LEU A 166 -1.07 0.69 -1.16
N LEU A 167 -0.29 0.16 -0.22
CA LEU A 167 0.27 0.89 0.92
C LEU A 167 1.80 0.79 0.90
N ASP A 168 2.49 1.92 0.68
CA ASP A 168 3.96 1.97 0.66
C ASP A 168 4.48 2.50 1.99
N GLU A 169 4.95 1.59 2.84
CA GLU A 169 5.47 1.85 4.18
C GLU A 169 4.53 2.75 5.03
N PRO A 170 3.27 2.30 5.24
CA PRO A 170 2.22 3.15 5.82
C PRO A 170 2.49 3.58 7.27
N VAL A 171 3.35 2.88 7.98
CA VAL A 171 3.66 3.13 9.40
C VAL A 171 5.12 3.49 9.66
N ALA A 172 5.91 3.66 8.60
CA ALA A 172 7.31 4.05 8.74
C ALA A 172 7.45 5.40 9.46
N SER A 173 8.45 5.49 10.34
CA SER A 173 8.80 6.70 11.11
C SER A 173 7.76 7.12 12.17
N LEU A 174 6.76 6.30 12.47
CA LEU A 174 5.82 6.56 13.54
C LEU A 174 6.39 6.15 14.92
N ASP A 175 6.01 6.86 15.97
CA ASP A 175 6.22 6.38 17.32
C ASP A 175 5.44 5.09 17.59
N LEU A 176 5.76 4.40 18.67
CA LEU A 176 5.19 3.10 18.99
C LEU A 176 3.65 3.12 19.06
N ALA A 177 3.07 4.14 19.70
CA ALA A 177 1.62 4.20 19.89
C ALA A 177 0.89 4.48 18.58
N ALA A 178 1.34 5.45 17.80
CA ALA A 178 0.79 5.78 16.48
C ALA A 178 0.94 4.62 15.49
N ARG A 179 2.08 3.90 15.54
CA ARG A 179 2.34 2.72 14.73
C ARG A 179 1.32 1.61 15.04
N GLU A 180 1.21 1.22 16.30
CA GLU A 180 0.29 0.14 16.70
C GLU A 180 -1.17 0.50 16.42
N GLN A 181 -1.56 1.74 16.66
CA GLN A 181 -2.91 2.21 16.33
C GLN A 181 -3.19 2.10 14.82
N THR A 182 -2.26 2.54 13.97
CA THR A 182 -2.42 2.51 12.51
C THR A 182 -2.45 1.06 11.99
N ILE A 183 -1.58 0.17 12.52
CA ILE A 183 -1.57 -1.25 12.17
C ILE A 183 -2.90 -1.91 12.50
N ASN A 184 -3.46 -1.62 13.68
CA ASN A 184 -4.75 -2.18 14.11
C ASN A 184 -5.89 -1.72 13.19
N ILE A 185 -5.93 -0.45 12.79
CA ILE A 185 -6.94 0.07 11.87
C ILE A 185 -6.81 -0.60 10.49
N ILE A 186 -5.59 -0.72 9.95
CA ILE A 186 -5.34 -1.44 8.69
C ILE A 186 -5.81 -2.89 8.79
N GLY A 187 -5.53 -3.57 9.91
CA GLY A 187 -5.95 -4.96 10.15
C GLY A 187 -7.48 -5.11 10.22
N GLN A 188 -8.16 -4.20 10.88
CA GLN A 188 -9.63 -4.17 10.91
C GLN A 188 -10.21 -3.96 9.50
N TYR A 189 -9.66 -3.03 8.74
CA TYR A 189 -10.06 -2.78 7.35
C TYR A 189 -9.80 -4.00 6.47
N ALA A 190 -8.61 -4.62 6.55
CA ALA A 190 -8.25 -5.82 5.79
C ALA A 190 -9.13 -7.04 6.10
N SER A 191 -9.69 -7.12 7.32
CA SER A 191 -10.55 -8.22 7.78
C SER A 191 -12.03 -7.98 7.50
N ALA A 192 -12.42 -6.81 6.98
CA ALA A 192 -13.81 -6.52 6.65
C ALA A 192 -14.30 -7.38 5.46
N PRO A 193 -15.59 -7.81 5.45
CA PRO A 193 -16.12 -8.70 4.39
C PRO A 193 -16.00 -8.13 2.97
N MET A 194 -16.02 -6.80 2.84
CA MET A 194 -15.95 -6.09 1.55
C MET A 194 -14.59 -5.41 1.35
N ALA A 195 -13.56 -5.83 2.10
CA ALA A 195 -12.23 -5.28 1.91
C ALA A 195 -11.70 -5.58 0.50
N PRO A 196 -11.09 -4.60 -0.20
CA PRO A 196 -10.50 -4.82 -1.51
C PRO A 196 -9.30 -5.77 -1.42
N ALA A 197 -8.75 -6.17 -2.57
CA ALA A 197 -7.40 -6.72 -2.59
C ALA A 197 -6.42 -5.68 -2.03
N MET A 198 -5.45 -6.13 -1.22
CA MET A 198 -4.51 -5.21 -0.59
C MET A 198 -3.08 -5.67 -0.80
N VAL A 199 -2.19 -4.70 -1.04
CA VAL A 199 -0.74 -4.94 -1.04
C VAL A 199 -0.07 -3.89 -0.17
N MET A 200 0.68 -4.33 0.82
CA MET A 200 1.45 -3.45 1.71
C MET A 200 2.95 -3.74 1.56
N VAL A 201 3.74 -2.72 1.47
CA VAL A 201 5.21 -2.81 1.55
C VAL A 201 5.65 -2.44 2.96
N THR A 202 6.50 -3.26 3.54
CA THR A 202 7.24 -2.94 4.77
C THR A 202 8.61 -3.64 4.77
N HIS A 203 9.51 -3.19 5.63
CA HIS A 203 10.77 -3.86 5.92
C HIS A 203 10.83 -4.41 7.36
N HIS A 204 9.75 -4.29 8.13
CA HIS A 204 9.60 -4.82 9.48
C HIS A 204 8.45 -5.82 9.57
N LEU A 205 8.71 -7.03 10.04
CA LEU A 205 7.69 -8.07 10.18
C LEU A 205 6.64 -7.71 11.23
N GLU A 206 7.03 -6.97 12.24
CA GLU A 206 6.15 -6.49 13.31
C GLU A 206 5.08 -5.50 12.82
N GLU A 207 5.27 -4.92 11.65
CA GLU A 207 4.33 -3.98 11.04
C GLU A 207 3.23 -4.66 10.24
N ILE A 208 3.29 -5.98 10.05
CA ILE A 208 2.30 -6.74 9.29
C ILE A 208 0.99 -6.82 10.10
N PRO A 209 -0.12 -6.24 9.60
CA PRO A 209 -1.40 -6.28 10.30
C PRO A 209 -2.02 -7.69 10.29
N ALA A 210 -2.93 -7.94 11.22
CA ALA A 210 -3.81 -9.10 11.13
C ALA A 210 -4.66 -9.04 9.84
N GLY A 211 -5.06 -10.22 9.31
CA GLY A 211 -5.87 -10.31 8.10
C GLY A 211 -5.07 -10.35 6.79
N PHE A 212 -3.75 -10.18 6.82
CA PHE A 212 -2.90 -10.42 5.66
C PHE A 212 -2.72 -11.93 5.45
N THR A 213 -2.88 -12.38 4.21
CA THR A 213 -2.97 -13.81 3.85
C THR A 213 -1.73 -14.33 3.12
N HIS A 214 -1.04 -13.45 2.39
CA HIS A 214 0.08 -13.80 1.53
C HIS A 214 1.29 -12.90 1.77
N ALA A 215 2.46 -13.41 1.44
CA ALA A 215 3.70 -12.64 1.49
C ALA A 215 4.55 -12.85 0.23
N LEU A 216 5.28 -11.80 -0.16
CA LEU A 216 6.27 -11.82 -1.21
C LEU A 216 7.60 -11.32 -0.63
N LEU A 217 8.63 -12.14 -0.71
CA LEU A 217 10.00 -11.77 -0.38
C LEU A 217 10.74 -11.36 -1.65
N ILE A 218 11.26 -10.14 -1.67
CA ILE A 218 12.03 -9.61 -2.79
C ILE A 218 13.48 -9.35 -2.36
N ARG A 219 14.44 -9.76 -3.20
CA ARG A 219 15.88 -9.56 -3.01
C ARG A 219 16.53 -9.24 -4.34
N GLY A 220 17.30 -8.14 -4.40
CA GLY A 220 18.06 -7.78 -5.61
C GLY A 220 17.22 -7.56 -6.87
N GLY A 221 15.96 -7.13 -6.72
CA GLY A 221 15.05 -6.92 -7.83
C GLY A 221 14.32 -8.17 -8.33
N GLU A 222 14.47 -9.31 -7.67
CA GLU A 222 13.84 -10.59 -8.03
C GLU A 222 12.96 -11.11 -6.89
N ILE A 223 11.94 -11.90 -7.23
CA ILE A 223 11.13 -12.60 -6.23
C ILE A 223 11.95 -13.78 -5.69
N PHE A 224 12.28 -13.70 -4.40
CA PHE A 224 12.95 -14.78 -3.69
C PHE A 224 11.98 -15.88 -3.26
N ALA A 225 10.82 -15.50 -2.75
CA ALA A 225 9.73 -16.41 -2.39
C ALA A 225 8.40 -15.66 -2.40
N ALA A 226 7.30 -16.34 -2.76
CA ALA A 226 5.96 -15.79 -2.71
C ALA A 226 4.95 -16.89 -2.40
N GLY A 227 3.86 -16.56 -1.70
CA GLY A 227 2.78 -17.50 -1.38
C GLY A 227 2.09 -17.18 -0.06
N GLU A 228 1.46 -18.19 0.51
CA GLU A 228 0.77 -18.10 1.80
C GLU A 228 1.73 -17.56 2.88
N ILE A 229 1.23 -16.68 3.76
CA ILE A 229 2.06 -15.85 4.62
C ILE A 229 2.93 -16.66 5.60
N HIS A 230 2.34 -17.68 6.28
CA HIS A 230 3.08 -18.46 7.28
C HIS A 230 4.13 -19.37 6.65
N SER A 231 3.88 -19.88 5.44
CA SER A 231 4.82 -20.69 4.69
C SER A 231 5.93 -19.88 4.04
N THR A 232 5.71 -18.58 3.85
CA THR A 232 6.66 -17.67 3.20
C THR A 232 7.53 -16.93 4.22
N LEU A 233 6.97 -16.47 5.35
CA LEU A 233 7.69 -15.73 6.38
C LEU A 233 8.32 -16.67 7.44
N THR A 234 9.15 -17.61 6.99
CA THR A 234 9.90 -18.51 7.90
C THR A 234 11.26 -17.95 8.25
N SER A 235 11.83 -18.39 9.40
CA SER A 235 13.17 -17.97 9.84
C SER A 235 14.25 -18.19 8.78
N ASP A 236 14.18 -19.30 8.04
CA ASP A 236 15.19 -19.64 7.05
C ASP A 236 15.07 -18.76 5.80
N LYS A 237 13.86 -18.60 5.24
CA LYS A 237 13.64 -17.75 4.07
C LYS A 237 13.93 -16.28 4.36
N ILE A 238 13.53 -15.78 5.53
CA ILE A 238 13.83 -14.40 5.95
C ILE A 238 15.33 -14.23 6.15
N SER A 239 16.00 -15.16 6.83
CA SER A 239 17.47 -15.10 7.01
C SER A 239 18.19 -15.05 5.67
N GLU A 240 17.77 -15.87 4.71
CA GLU A 240 18.39 -15.92 3.40
C GLU A 240 18.10 -14.67 2.57
N ALA A 241 16.86 -14.16 2.58
CA ALA A 241 16.47 -12.96 1.87
C ALA A 241 17.22 -11.71 2.37
N PHE A 242 17.45 -11.61 3.68
CA PHE A 242 18.15 -10.48 4.30
C PHE A 242 19.67 -10.70 4.41
N GLY A 243 20.18 -11.91 4.15
CA GLY A 243 21.60 -12.24 4.27
C GLY A 243 22.11 -12.18 5.71
N PHE A 244 21.25 -12.38 6.71
CA PHE A 244 21.55 -12.29 8.13
C PHE A 244 20.72 -13.30 8.92
N GLY A 245 21.32 -13.95 9.93
CA GLY A 245 20.65 -14.96 10.76
C GLY A 245 19.51 -14.33 11.59
N LEU A 246 18.27 -14.63 11.23
CA LEU A 246 17.07 -14.12 11.87
C LEU A 246 16.19 -15.27 12.37
N HIS A 247 15.65 -15.11 13.56
CA HIS A 247 14.60 -15.95 14.11
C HIS A 247 13.26 -15.22 13.93
N VAL A 248 12.32 -15.89 13.26
CA VAL A 248 10.96 -15.38 13.04
C VAL A 248 9.99 -16.22 13.84
N GLU A 249 9.10 -15.59 14.57
CA GLU A 249 8.04 -16.21 15.33
C GLU A 249 6.70 -15.50 15.07
N TYR A 250 5.61 -16.25 15.19
CA TYR A 250 4.26 -15.73 15.11
C TYR A 250 3.60 -15.87 16.47
N VAL A 251 3.35 -14.75 17.15
CA VAL A 251 2.87 -14.71 18.52
C VAL A 251 1.72 -13.71 18.62
N GLU A 252 0.61 -14.13 19.22
CA GLU A 252 -0.58 -13.28 19.44
C GLU A 252 -1.09 -12.59 18.16
N GLY A 253 -1.06 -13.32 17.02
CA GLY A 253 -1.55 -12.81 15.75
C GLY A 253 -0.58 -11.90 15.00
N ARG A 254 0.70 -11.79 15.45
CA ARG A 254 1.71 -10.90 14.87
C ARG A 254 3.04 -11.61 14.60
N PHE A 255 3.68 -11.28 13.51
CA PHE A 255 5.05 -11.71 13.25
C PHE A 255 6.03 -10.87 14.06
N ARG A 256 7.12 -11.51 14.52
CA ARG A 256 8.26 -10.86 15.18
C ARG A 256 9.55 -11.43 14.61
N ALA A 257 10.56 -10.58 14.46
CA ALA A 257 11.88 -11.00 14.02
C ALA A 257 12.96 -10.48 14.97
N ARG A 258 13.95 -11.35 15.27
CA ARG A 258 15.14 -11.00 16.07
C ARG A 258 16.38 -11.70 15.53
N ALA A 259 17.55 -11.18 15.82
CA ALA A 259 18.81 -11.86 15.52
C ALA A 259 18.86 -13.24 16.20
N LYS A 260 19.45 -14.22 15.50
CA LYS A 260 19.78 -15.56 16.06
C LYS A 260 20.94 -15.47 17.03
#